data_b6300883cf2821fa3956be2fc2f8c507
#
_entry.id   b6300883cf2821fa3956be2fc2f8c507
#
_cell.length_a   1.000
_cell.length_b   1.000
_cell.length_c   1.000
_cell.angle_alpha   90.00
_cell.angle_beta   90.00
_cell.angle_gamma   90.00
#
_symmetry.space_group_name_H-M   'P 1'
#
loop_
_entity.id
_entity.type
_entity.pdbx_description
1 polymer ?
#
loop_
_entity_poly.entity_id
_entity_poly.type
_entity_poly.pdbx_seq_one_letter_code
_entity_poly.pdbx_strand_id
1 'polypeptide(L)'
;MIYYSAACLPEKPGGFEKIAAVADRYKHSTEYSRAIGPVSREQASYPFWTAEGGGMNQSRNLRRSRLGSLVLIAAILGGSVAAFAYTAGWLSPQRLTPEKMVEALTPPGGVPPGHRRNHAKGICFTGVFEANGNGVPLSRAGVFAQGRYPALGRFNLGTPNPDATDATVRVRGIGLLISADDGHEWRMAMINPPVFPVSTPQAFHGLLLASASKDPNAMKAFADANPEIAAFADWAKTAPWTASYAEEAYHSLNSFIFTDGSGGDHAVRWSLLPAAQPVPVAQADLEKRGPDFLEQEIRQRVRTAGEQRWTMEVTVADSTDPTADPSKAWPQGRRTVPVGTLVVQRIEPERDGPCRDINFDPTVLPPGIRVSDDPFPAARSSVYRKSYDLRTAEAKDYPRTESSKP
;
A
#
# COMPACT_ATOMS: atom_id res chain seq x y z
N MET A 1 20.80 39.80 -16.97
CA MET A 1 20.42 41.19 -16.75
C MET A 1 18.89 41.22 -16.92
N ILE A 2 18.14 41.18 -15.82
CA ILE A 2 17.31 42.26 -15.24
C ILE A 2 16.02 42.49 -16.09
N TYR A 3 14.78 42.44 -15.63
CA TYR A 3 14.11 42.84 -14.40
C TYR A 3 12.70 42.21 -14.23
N TYR A 4 12.27 42.16 -12.99
CA TYR A 4 10.94 41.94 -12.45
C TYR A 4 9.88 42.94 -12.95
N SER A 5 8.63 42.53 -12.96
CA SER A 5 7.54 43.33 -12.43
C SER A 5 6.41 42.48 -11.84
N ALA A 6 5.93 42.94 -10.72
CA ALA A 6 5.01 42.30 -9.78
C ALA A 6 3.53 42.59 -10.10
N ALA A 7 2.69 41.85 -9.38
CA ALA A 7 1.31 42.13 -8.96
C ALA A 7 0.17 41.69 -9.88
N CYS A 8 -0.48 40.62 -9.45
CA CYS A 8 -1.91 40.63 -9.13
C CYS A 8 -2.27 39.34 -8.39
N LEU A 9 -2.72 39.47 -7.16
CA LEU A 9 -3.34 38.40 -6.39
C LEU A 9 -4.79 38.23 -6.85
N PRO A 10 -5.26 36.98 -6.98
CA PRO A 10 -6.67 36.71 -6.85
C PRO A 10 -6.98 35.87 -5.61
N GLU A 11 -8.19 36.06 -5.16
CA GLU A 11 -8.88 35.60 -3.97
C GLU A 11 -8.77 34.13 -3.58
N LYS A 12 -8.93 33.87 -2.29
CA LYS A 12 -8.92 32.56 -1.62
C LYS A 12 -10.02 31.64 -2.14
N PRO A 13 -9.71 30.37 -2.46
CA PRO A 13 -10.71 29.32 -2.48
C PRO A 13 -10.69 28.58 -1.13
N GLY A 14 -11.84 28.52 -0.47
CA GLY A 14 -12.10 27.94 0.85
C GLY A 14 -12.11 26.41 0.88
N GLY A 15 -11.12 25.72 0.31
CA GLY A 15 -11.00 24.26 0.30
C GLY A 15 -9.83 23.70 1.14
N PHE A 16 -8.95 24.56 1.63
CA PHE A 16 -7.71 24.13 2.27
C PHE A 16 -7.81 23.81 3.76
N GLU A 17 -8.79 24.33 4.46
CA GLU A 17 -8.95 24.05 5.90
C GLU A 17 -9.32 22.60 6.22
N LYS A 18 -9.97 21.89 5.29
CA LYS A 18 -10.33 20.48 5.50
C LYS A 18 -9.15 19.51 5.38
N ILE A 19 -8.10 19.85 4.63
CA ILE A 19 -6.92 18.99 4.47
C ILE A 19 -5.99 19.10 5.69
N ALA A 20 -5.87 20.30 6.29
CA ALA A 20 -5.11 20.50 7.52
C ALA A 20 -5.76 19.80 8.73
N ALA A 21 -7.10 19.76 8.78
CA ALA A 21 -7.86 19.10 9.86
C ALA A 21 -7.70 17.57 9.88
N VAL A 22 -7.34 16.93 8.76
CA VAL A 22 -7.05 15.49 8.71
C VAL A 22 -5.68 15.17 9.32
N ALA A 23 -4.68 16.01 9.12
CA ALA A 23 -3.37 15.84 9.72
C ALA A 23 -3.37 16.02 11.26
N ASP A 24 -4.22 16.86 11.78
CA ASP A 24 -4.29 17.18 13.23
C ASP A 24 -5.08 16.12 14.03
N ARG A 25 -5.97 15.37 13.41
CA ARG A 25 -6.70 14.29 14.08
C ARG A 25 -5.84 13.06 14.45
N TYR A 26 -4.67 12.93 13.89
CA TYR A 26 -3.73 11.84 14.23
C TYR A 26 -2.88 12.11 15.47
N LYS A 27 -2.91 13.31 16.06
CA LYS A 27 -2.14 13.65 17.26
C LYS A 27 -2.84 13.36 18.59
N HIS A 28 -4.12 13.01 18.63
CA HIS A 28 -4.90 12.90 19.85
C HIS A 28 -5.48 11.53 20.18
N SER A 29 -4.82 10.43 19.85
CA SER A 29 -5.28 9.08 20.26
C SER A 29 -4.40 8.40 21.32
N THR A 30 -3.86 9.14 22.28
CA THR A 30 -3.10 8.57 23.42
C THR A 30 -3.60 8.98 24.80
N GLU A 31 -4.89 9.33 24.94
CA GLU A 31 -5.49 9.57 26.24
C GLU A 31 -6.82 8.84 26.40
N TYR A 32 -6.78 7.51 26.59
CA TYR A 32 -7.89 6.78 27.19
C TYR A 32 -7.35 5.74 28.13
N SER A 33 -6.93 6.19 29.31
CA SER A 33 -6.67 5.32 30.46
C SER A 33 -6.68 6.15 31.75
N ARG A 34 -7.87 6.43 32.28
CA ARG A 34 -8.10 6.76 33.69
C ARG A 34 -9.57 7.08 33.94
N ALA A 35 -10.34 6.06 34.32
CA ALA A 35 -11.52 6.24 35.14
C ALA A 35 -12.00 4.87 35.64
N ILE A 36 -11.40 4.34 36.70
CA ILE A 36 -12.05 3.39 37.59
C ILE A 36 -11.84 3.93 39.00
N GLY A 37 -12.91 4.46 39.56
CA GLY A 37 -12.97 4.96 40.93
C GLY A 37 -13.01 3.82 41.97
N PRO A 38 -12.73 4.08 43.26
CA PRO A 38 -12.58 3.05 44.29
C PRO A 38 -13.91 2.44 44.74
N VAL A 39 -13.96 1.11 44.67
CA VAL A 39 -15.07 0.34 45.26
C VAL A 39 -14.87 0.25 46.78
N SER A 40 -15.88 0.70 47.55
CA SER A 40 -15.94 0.65 49.00
C SER A 40 -16.00 -0.80 49.49
N ARG A 41 -15.13 -1.11 50.46
CA ARG A 41 -15.16 -2.37 51.24
C ARG A 41 -16.28 -2.29 52.27
N GLU A 42 -17.28 -3.13 52.12
CA GLU A 42 -18.23 -3.47 53.17
C GLU A 42 -17.70 -4.68 53.94
N GLN A 43 -17.53 -4.51 55.26
CA GLN A 43 -17.05 -5.56 56.18
C GLN A 43 -18.20 -6.46 56.54
N ALA A 44 -18.17 -7.73 56.09
CA ALA A 44 -19.02 -8.78 56.60
C ALA A 44 -18.24 -9.59 57.65
N SER A 45 -18.72 -9.48 58.90
CA SER A 45 -18.23 -10.24 60.03
C SER A 45 -18.79 -11.66 59.98
N TYR A 46 -17.92 -12.67 60.01
CA TYR A 46 -18.28 -14.09 60.21
C TYR A 46 -17.76 -14.63 61.55
N PRO A 47 -18.47 -15.53 62.21
CA PRO A 47 -18.15 -15.95 63.56
C PRO A 47 -17.00 -16.95 63.62
N PHE A 48 -16.27 -16.82 64.72
CA PHE A 48 -15.11 -17.60 65.13
C PHE A 48 -15.53 -19.04 65.51
N TRP A 49 -15.00 -20.08 64.82
CA TRP A 49 -15.01 -21.44 65.25
C TRP A 49 -13.60 -21.85 65.65
N THR A 50 -13.42 -22.17 66.91
CA THR A 50 -12.24 -22.83 67.45
C THR A 50 -12.29 -24.32 67.12
N ALA A 51 -11.31 -24.84 66.42
CA ALA A 51 -11.11 -26.28 66.28
C ALA A 51 -9.67 -26.61 66.69
N GLU A 52 -9.62 -27.49 67.68
CA GLU A 52 -8.43 -28.08 68.26
C GLU A 52 -7.64 -28.94 67.27
N GLY A 53 -6.36 -29.11 67.62
CA GLY A 53 -5.28 -29.63 66.80
C GLY A 53 -5.44 -31.03 66.23
N GLY A 54 -4.81 -31.20 65.06
CA GLY A 54 -4.65 -32.49 64.41
C GLY A 54 -3.94 -32.35 63.08
N GLY A 55 -2.69 -32.72 63.01
CA GLY A 55 -2.10 -33.19 61.78
C GLY A 55 -1.29 -32.25 60.89
N MET A 56 -0.04 -31.97 61.26
CA MET A 56 1.00 -31.30 60.47
C MET A 56 1.51 -32.09 59.24
N ASN A 57 0.78 -33.06 58.71
CA ASN A 57 1.26 -33.87 57.55
C ASN A 57 0.38 -33.83 56.29
N GLN A 58 -0.77 -33.16 56.32
CA GLN A 58 -1.67 -33.09 55.15
C GLN A 58 -1.35 -31.87 54.24
N SER A 59 -0.70 -30.84 54.77
CA SER A 59 -0.44 -29.60 54.00
C SER A 59 0.66 -29.72 52.94
N ARG A 60 1.59 -30.68 53.09
CA ARG A 60 2.67 -30.91 52.10
C ARG A 60 2.19 -31.62 50.82
N ASN A 61 1.22 -32.54 50.94
CA ASN A 61 0.72 -33.27 49.76
C ASN A 61 -0.24 -32.40 48.88
N LEU A 62 -1.02 -31.52 49.50
CA LEU A 62 -1.89 -30.59 48.75
C LEU A 62 -1.11 -29.50 47.96
N ARG A 63 0.01 -29.05 48.49
CA ARG A 63 0.89 -28.11 47.74
C ARG A 63 1.56 -28.79 46.55
N ARG A 64 2.04 -30.05 46.71
CA ARG A 64 2.66 -30.81 45.61
C ARG A 64 1.66 -31.14 44.50
N SER A 65 0.41 -31.48 44.82
CA SER A 65 -0.63 -31.76 43.81
C SER A 65 -1.04 -30.50 43.07
N ARG A 66 -1.16 -29.35 43.73
CA ARG A 66 -1.46 -28.06 43.08
C ARG A 66 -0.32 -27.59 42.15
N LEU A 67 0.92 -27.80 42.58
CA LEU A 67 2.09 -27.47 41.72
C LEU A 67 2.14 -28.37 40.49
N GLY A 68 1.86 -29.68 40.65
CA GLY A 68 1.79 -30.62 39.52
C GLY A 68 0.68 -30.27 38.53
N SER A 69 -0.50 -29.87 39.02
CA SER A 69 -1.60 -29.43 38.16
C SER A 69 -1.26 -28.15 37.40
N LEU A 70 -0.61 -27.18 38.02
CA LEU A 70 -0.18 -25.94 37.39
C LEU A 70 0.88 -26.19 36.29
N VAL A 71 1.85 -27.07 36.56
CA VAL A 71 2.85 -27.51 35.59
C VAL A 71 2.20 -28.21 34.40
N LEU A 72 1.24 -29.10 34.66
CA LEU A 72 0.50 -29.79 33.60
C LEU A 72 -0.30 -28.81 32.72
N ILE A 73 -1.01 -27.86 33.34
CA ILE A 73 -1.75 -26.82 32.60
C ILE A 73 -0.80 -25.97 31.76
N ALA A 74 0.32 -25.53 32.33
CA ALA A 74 1.34 -24.76 31.61
C ALA A 74 1.95 -25.54 30.43
N ALA A 75 2.19 -26.86 30.63
CA ALA A 75 2.71 -27.73 29.56
C ALA A 75 1.68 -27.92 28.42
N ILE A 76 0.40 -28.10 28.75
CA ILE A 76 -0.68 -28.23 27.75
C ILE A 76 -0.84 -26.91 26.99
N LEU A 77 -0.93 -25.79 27.69
CA LEU A 77 -1.04 -24.46 27.04
C LEU A 77 0.20 -24.15 26.18
N GLY A 78 1.39 -24.35 26.72
CA GLY A 78 2.63 -24.16 25.97
C GLY A 78 2.77 -25.08 24.78
N GLY A 79 2.40 -26.36 24.94
CA GLY A 79 2.37 -27.33 23.85
C GLY A 79 1.36 -26.97 22.76
N SER A 80 0.17 -26.52 23.15
CA SER A 80 -0.87 -26.07 22.20
C SER A 80 -0.42 -24.82 21.41
N VAL A 81 0.18 -23.85 22.10
CA VAL A 81 0.74 -22.64 21.44
C VAL A 81 1.89 -23.03 20.51
N ALA A 82 2.78 -23.91 20.92
CA ALA A 82 3.88 -24.38 20.08
C ALA A 82 3.39 -25.18 18.86
N ALA A 83 2.39 -26.05 19.06
CA ALA A 83 1.77 -26.80 17.95
C ALA A 83 1.07 -25.86 16.97
N PHE A 84 0.33 -24.87 17.48
CA PHE A 84 -0.28 -23.85 16.64
C PHE A 84 0.77 -23.04 15.88
N ALA A 85 1.81 -22.57 16.55
CA ALA A 85 2.91 -21.82 15.92
C ALA A 85 3.63 -22.65 14.84
N TYR A 86 3.78 -23.96 15.09
CA TYR A 86 4.36 -24.88 14.11
C TYR A 86 3.45 -25.10 12.89
N THR A 87 2.16 -25.41 13.14
CA THR A 87 1.18 -25.62 12.04
C THR A 87 0.89 -24.33 11.25
N ALA A 88 0.90 -23.18 11.93
CA ALA A 88 0.80 -21.87 11.30
C ALA A 88 2.08 -21.46 10.54
N GLY A 89 3.12 -22.29 10.56
CA GLY A 89 4.41 -22.03 9.91
C GLY A 89 5.22 -20.89 10.57
N TRP A 90 4.86 -20.46 11.77
CA TRP A 90 5.55 -19.36 12.47
C TRP A 90 6.98 -19.73 12.87
N LEU A 91 7.24 -21.01 13.06
CA LEU A 91 8.57 -21.55 13.39
C LEU A 91 9.31 -22.06 12.13
N SER A 92 8.72 -21.92 10.93
CA SER A 92 9.35 -22.35 9.71
C SER A 92 10.42 -21.34 9.24
N PRO A 93 11.67 -21.74 9.03
CA PRO A 93 12.70 -20.88 8.44
C PRO A 93 12.35 -20.37 7.03
N GLN A 94 11.53 -21.11 6.29
CA GLN A 94 11.08 -20.74 4.94
C GLN A 94 9.94 -19.70 4.95
N ARG A 95 9.32 -19.44 6.11
CA ARG A 95 8.24 -18.45 6.17
C ARG A 95 8.72 -17.10 5.66
N LEU A 96 8.03 -16.57 4.66
CA LEU A 96 8.24 -15.22 4.16
C LEU A 96 7.72 -14.21 5.20
N THR A 97 8.60 -13.36 5.69
CA THR A 97 8.26 -12.25 6.60
C THR A 97 8.44 -10.91 5.92
N PRO A 98 7.80 -9.83 6.43
CA PRO A 98 8.03 -8.48 5.92
C PRO A 98 9.50 -8.08 5.93
N GLU A 99 10.26 -8.51 6.93
CA GLU A 99 11.70 -8.26 7.05
C GLU A 99 12.48 -8.89 5.89
N LYS A 100 12.26 -10.16 5.60
CA LYS A 100 12.89 -10.87 4.47
C LYS A 100 12.56 -10.22 3.13
N MET A 101 11.30 -9.79 2.96
CA MET A 101 10.90 -9.09 1.74
C MET A 101 11.60 -7.73 1.61
N VAL A 102 11.67 -6.95 2.69
CA VAL A 102 12.38 -5.66 2.69
C VAL A 102 13.87 -5.86 2.48
N GLU A 103 14.47 -6.90 3.05
CA GLU A 103 15.87 -7.27 2.83
C GLU A 103 16.13 -7.60 1.34
N ALA A 104 15.28 -8.43 0.73
CA ALA A 104 15.39 -8.77 -0.69
C ALA A 104 15.18 -7.58 -1.63
N LEU A 105 14.41 -6.56 -1.21
CA LEU A 105 14.24 -5.30 -1.95
C LEU A 105 15.41 -4.33 -1.76
N THR A 106 16.26 -4.55 -0.75
CA THR A 106 17.35 -3.64 -0.42
C THR A 106 18.58 -3.97 -1.27
N PRO A 107 19.05 -3.03 -2.12
CA PRO A 107 20.22 -3.25 -2.95
C PRO A 107 21.50 -3.34 -2.12
N PRO A 108 22.58 -3.94 -2.67
CA PRO A 108 23.90 -3.81 -2.07
C PRO A 108 24.27 -2.34 -1.84
N GLY A 109 24.62 -1.98 -0.61
CA GLY A 109 24.86 -0.59 -0.21
C GLY A 109 23.71 0.08 0.52
N GLY A 110 22.55 -0.59 0.62
CA GLY A 110 21.38 -0.09 1.35
C GLY A 110 20.49 0.84 0.54
N VAL A 111 19.46 1.35 1.20
CA VAL A 111 18.57 2.41 0.67
C VAL A 111 18.88 3.69 1.44
N PRO A 112 19.00 4.85 0.78
CA PRO A 112 19.21 6.11 1.48
C PRO A 112 18.15 6.35 2.55
N PRO A 113 18.53 6.86 3.74
CA PRO A 113 17.60 7.08 4.86
C PRO A 113 16.39 7.92 4.46
N GLY A 114 15.23 7.60 5.04
CA GLY A 114 13.98 8.32 4.80
C GLY A 114 13.27 7.96 3.50
N HIS A 115 13.85 7.12 2.64
CA HIS A 115 13.25 6.71 1.38
C HIS A 115 12.47 5.39 1.50
N ARG A 116 11.53 5.17 0.57
CA ARG A 116 10.80 3.90 0.44
C ARG A 116 11.75 2.79 0.04
N ARG A 117 11.50 1.58 0.57
CA ARG A 117 12.35 0.39 0.27
C ARG A 117 12.16 -0.18 -1.13
N ASN A 118 11.08 0.20 -1.78
CA ASN A 118 10.85 0.05 -3.22
C ASN A 118 10.03 1.23 -3.72
N HIS A 119 10.00 1.46 -5.03
CA HIS A 119 9.39 2.66 -5.59
C HIS A 119 9.96 3.93 -4.94
N ALA A 120 11.29 3.97 -4.71
CA ALA A 120 11.94 5.02 -3.95
C ALA A 120 11.94 6.37 -4.67
N LYS A 121 12.12 6.39 -6.00
CA LYS A 121 12.04 7.61 -6.81
C LYS A 121 10.61 7.95 -7.18
N GLY A 122 10.21 9.21 -6.99
CA GLY A 122 8.87 9.66 -7.37
C GLY A 122 8.57 11.12 -7.02
N ILE A 123 7.36 11.55 -7.35
CA ILE A 123 6.90 12.92 -7.23
C ILE A 123 5.44 12.96 -6.79
N CYS A 124 5.12 13.86 -5.86
CA CYS A 124 3.76 14.04 -5.36
C CYS A 124 2.86 14.76 -6.35
N PHE A 125 1.57 14.46 -6.26
CA PHE A 125 0.54 15.28 -6.88
C PHE A 125 -0.66 15.46 -5.95
N THR A 126 -1.40 16.55 -6.17
CA THR A 126 -2.71 16.78 -5.61
C THR A 126 -3.72 17.05 -6.70
N GLY A 127 -4.98 16.70 -6.44
CA GLY A 127 -6.05 16.83 -7.41
C GLY A 127 -7.38 16.38 -6.84
N VAL A 128 -8.27 15.92 -7.70
CA VAL A 128 -9.60 15.43 -7.35
C VAL A 128 -9.92 14.15 -8.11
N PHE A 129 -10.77 13.32 -7.51
CA PHE A 129 -11.47 12.24 -8.20
C PHE A 129 -12.90 12.70 -8.47
N GLU A 130 -13.25 12.82 -9.74
CA GLU A 130 -14.59 13.20 -10.20
C GLU A 130 -15.38 11.91 -10.44
N ALA A 131 -16.14 11.45 -9.43
CA ALA A 131 -17.00 10.28 -9.56
C ALA A 131 -18.27 10.62 -10.36
N ASN A 132 -18.65 9.74 -11.29
CA ASN A 132 -19.81 9.93 -12.17
C ASN A 132 -21.08 9.22 -11.71
N GLY A 133 -21.04 8.49 -10.59
CA GLY A 133 -22.17 7.71 -10.05
C GLY A 133 -22.29 6.30 -10.60
N ASN A 134 -21.60 5.94 -11.69
CA ASN A 134 -21.73 4.61 -12.32
C ASN A 134 -21.15 3.46 -11.47
N GLY A 135 -20.34 3.76 -10.46
CA GLY A 135 -19.81 2.75 -9.54
C GLY A 135 -20.79 2.32 -8.45
N VAL A 136 -21.85 3.11 -8.17
CA VAL A 136 -22.83 2.83 -7.11
C VAL A 136 -23.51 1.46 -7.26
N PRO A 137 -23.87 0.98 -8.46
CA PRO A 137 -24.44 -0.35 -8.64
C PRO A 137 -23.45 -1.50 -8.35
N LEU A 138 -22.16 -1.22 -8.26
CA LEU A 138 -21.12 -2.22 -7.98
C LEU A 138 -20.67 -2.18 -6.53
N SER A 139 -20.68 -0.99 -5.89
CA SER A 139 -20.19 -0.81 -4.52
C SER A 139 -20.93 0.30 -3.81
N ARG A 140 -21.25 0.05 -2.53
CA ARG A 140 -21.81 1.04 -1.61
C ARG A 140 -20.76 2.04 -1.06
N ALA A 141 -19.52 1.97 -1.52
CA ALA A 141 -18.47 2.88 -1.07
C ALA A 141 -18.79 4.33 -1.47
N GLY A 142 -18.71 5.26 -0.50
CA GLY A 142 -19.10 6.67 -0.69
C GLY A 142 -18.35 7.36 -1.84
N VAL A 143 -17.13 6.94 -2.15
CA VAL A 143 -16.31 7.47 -3.26
C VAL A 143 -16.92 7.25 -4.66
N PHE A 144 -17.93 6.40 -4.81
CA PHE A 144 -18.62 6.17 -6.07
C PHE A 144 -19.91 6.99 -6.25
N ALA A 145 -20.40 7.64 -5.19
CA ALA A 145 -21.48 8.60 -5.35
C ALA A 145 -21.02 9.75 -6.26
N GLN A 146 -21.94 10.26 -7.08
CA GLN A 146 -21.60 11.38 -7.97
C GLN A 146 -21.10 12.57 -7.15
N GLY A 147 -19.88 13.04 -7.45
CA GLY A 147 -19.25 14.11 -6.69
C GLY A 147 -17.79 14.32 -7.03
N ARG A 148 -17.15 15.21 -6.28
CA ARG A 148 -15.71 15.52 -6.39
C ARG A 148 -15.03 15.28 -5.05
N TYR A 149 -14.12 14.34 -5.03
CA TYR A 149 -13.41 13.89 -3.83
C TYR A 149 -11.94 14.30 -3.88
N PRO A 150 -11.36 14.87 -2.82
CA PRO A 150 -9.94 15.16 -2.76
C PRO A 150 -9.10 13.94 -3.08
N ALA A 151 -8.10 14.12 -3.94
CA ALA A 151 -7.16 13.08 -4.33
C ALA A 151 -5.72 13.54 -4.06
N LEU A 152 -4.95 12.68 -3.41
CA LEU A 152 -3.54 12.86 -3.13
C LEU A 152 -2.78 11.65 -3.65
N GLY A 153 -1.72 11.87 -4.40
CA GLY A 153 -0.98 10.73 -4.95
C GLY A 153 0.49 10.99 -5.21
N ARG A 154 1.09 9.97 -5.80
CA ARG A 154 2.52 9.93 -6.08
C ARG A 154 2.79 9.12 -7.35
N PHE A 155 3.34 9.74 -8.38
CA PHE A 155 3.99 9.01 -9.47
C PHE A 155 5.35 8.48 -9.00
N ASN A 156 5.76 7.32 -9.51
CA ASN A 156 6.98 6.68 -9.04
C ASN A 156 7.55 5.66 -10.05
N LEU A 157 8.78 5.23 -9.79
CA LEU A 157 9.46 4.18 -10.54
C LEU A 157 9.63 2.92 -9.68
N GLY A 158 9.50 1.75 -10.29
CA GLY A 158 9.63 0.44 -9.65
C GLY A 158 11.08 0.09 -9.31
N THR A 159 11.73 0.90 -8.49
CA THR A 159 13.13 0.73 -8.09
C THR A 159 13.34 1.12 -6.62
N PRO A 160 14.23 0.45 -5.89
CA PRO A 160 14.65 0.87 -4.55
C PRO A 160 15.65 2.04 -4.57
N ASN A 161 16.21 2.40 -5.74
CA ASN A 161 17.17 3.51 -5.89
C ASN A 161 16.43 4.83 -6.17
N PRO A 162 16.47 5.83 -5.26
CA PRO A 162 15.85 7.14 -5.48
C PRO A 162 16.54 7.97 -6.58
N ASP A 163 17.80 7.66 -6.90
CA ASP A 163 18.62 8.38 -7.90
C ASP A 163 18.71 7.63 -9.23
N ALA A 164 17.83 6.62 -9.44
CA ALA A 164 17.82 5.87 -10.70
C ALA A 164 17.51 6.79 -11.89
N THR A 165 18.22 6.59 -13.01
CA THR A 165 17.89 7.25 -14.27
C THR A 165 16.56 6.75 -14.82
N ASP A 166 15.63 7.65 -15.14
CA ASP A 166 14.25 7.30 -15.54
C ASP A 166 14.19 6.34 -16.73
N ALA A 167 15.10 6.52 -17.71
CA ALA A 167 15.18 5.66 -18.90
C ALA A 167 15.59 4.20 -18.60
N THR A 168 16.09 3.90 -17.41
CA THR A 168 16.52 2.53 -17.02
C THR A 168 15.45 1.75 -16.28
N VAL A 169 14.35 2.39 -15.87
CA VAL A 169 13.31 1.74 -15.07
C VAL A 169 12.03 1.58 -15.88
N ARG A 170 11.72 0.32 -16.24
CA ARG A 170 10.58 -0.01 -17.09
C ARG A 170 9.23 0.11 -16.38
N VAL A 171 9.19 -0.25 -15.11
CA VAL A 171 7.96 -0.24 -14.31
C VAL A 171 7.74 1.15 -13.73
N ARG A 172 6.61 1.75 -14.09
CA ARG A 172 6.11 3.01 -13.53
C ARG A 172 4.91 2.74 -12.68
N GLY A 173 4.75 3.51 -11.62
CA GLY A 173 3.66 3.31 -10.70
C GLY A 173 2.97 4.60 -10.29
N ILE A 174 1.79 4.42 -9.71
CA ILE A 174 1.03 5.47 -9.05
C ILE A 174 0.54 4.96 -7.69
N GLY A 175 0.82 5.73 -6.63
CA GLY A 175 0.12 5.63 -5.37
C GLY A 175 -0.99 6.67 -5.35
N LEU A 176 -2.19 6.30 -4.93
CA LEU A 176 -3.36 7.19 -4.91
C LEU A 176 -4.14 7.01 -3.62
N LEU A 177 -4.56 8.10 -3.03
CA LEU A 177 -5.48 8.19 -1.90
C LEU A 177 -6.65 9.08 -2.35
N ILE A 178 -7.88 8.58 -2.22
CA ILE A 178 -9.11 9.34 -2.41
C ILE A 178 -9.80 9.43 -1.06
N SER A 179 -10.19 10.63 -0.65
CA SER A 179 -10.88 10.88 0.62
C SER A 179 -12.37 11.10 0.35
N ALA A 180 -13.21 10.20 0.87
CA ALA A 180 -14.66 10.34 0.77
C ALA A 180 -15.20 11.35 1.79
N ASP A 181 -16.39 11.90 1.54
CA ASP A 181 -17.05 12.87 2.42
C ASP A 181 -17.45 12.28 3.78
N ASP A 182 -17.60 10.96 3.85
CA ASP A 182 -17.89 10.22 5.09
C ASP A 182 -16.64 10.00 5.98
N GLY A 183 -15.49 10.52 5.56
CA GLY A 183 -14.21 10.43 6.26
C GLY A 183 -13.44 9.13 6.00
N HIS A 184 -13.95 8.22 5.18
CA HIS A 184 -13.22 7.04 4.76
C HIS A 184 -12.22 7.36 3.64
N GLU A 185 -11.16 6.59 3.59
CA GLU A 185 -10.13 6.70 2.56
C GLU A 185 -10.09 5.44 1.69
N TRP A 186 -9.82 5.63 0.42
CA TRP A 186 -9.47 4.57 -0.51
C TRP A 186 -8.03 4.73 -0.95
N ARG A 187 -7.16 3.82 -0.52
CA ARG A 187 -5.74 3.84 -0.89
C ARG A 187 -5.43 2.77 -1.92
N MET A 188 -4.66 3.15 -2.92
CA MET A 188 -4.29 2.30 -4.04
C MET A 188 -2.81 2.42 -4.33
N ALA A 189 -2.21 1.34 -4.83
CA ALA A 189 -0.87 1.36 -5.40
C ALA A 189 -0.89 0.47 -6.65
N MET A 190 -0.77 1.10 -7.79
CA MET A 190 -0.93 0.55 -9.13
C MET A 190 0.36 0.70 -9.94
N ILE A 191 0.53 -0.12 -10.95
CA ILE A 191 1.67 -0.06 -11.88
C ILE A 191 1.20 -0.17 -13.33
N ASN A 192 2.07 0.23 -14.26
CA ASN A 192 1.75 0.25 -15.68
C ASN A 192 1.75 -1.14 -16.38
N PRO A 193 2.46 -2.19 -15.95
CA PRO A 193 2.25 -3.51 -16.55
C PRO A 193 0.82 -4.00 -16.32
N PRO A 194 0.20 -4.68 -17.31
CA PRO A 194 -1.16 -5.21 -17.18
C PRO A 194 -1.24 -6.52 -16.40
N VAL A 195 -0.09 -7.14 -16.12
CA VAL A 195 0.05 -8.37 -15.31
C VAL A 195 1.22 -8.24 -14.36
N PHE A 196 1.16 -8.94 -13.23
CA PHE A 196 2.28 -9.04 -12.30
C PHE A 196 3.23 -10.16 -12.76
N PRO A 197 4.55 -10.08 -12.46
CA PRO A 197 5.49 -11.09 -12.96
C PRO A 197 5.28 -12.51 -12.40
N VAL A 198 4.63 -12.64 -11.23
CA VAL A 198 4.45 -13.91 -10.52
C VAL A 198 3.11 -14.00 -9.81
N SER A 199 2.69 -15.22 -9.49
CA SER A 199 1.37 -15.53 -8.91
C SER A 199 1.32 -15.45 -7.38
N THR A 200 2.47 -15.47 -6.68
CA THR A 200 2.53 -15.51 -5.21
C THR A 200 3.59 -14.57 -4.62
N PRO A 201 3.41 -14.07 -3.38
CA PRO A 201 4.44 -13.31 -2.68
C PRO A 201 5.76 -14.07 -2.51
N GLN A 202 5.71 -15.39 -2.34
CA GLN A 202 6.89 -16.24 -2.24
C GLN A 202 7.68 -16.29 -3.55
N ALA A 203 6.99 -16.44 -4.66
CA ALA A 203 7.61 -16.37 -5.99
C ALA A 203 8.19 -14.98 -6.25
N PHE A 204 7.52 -13.91 -5.79
CA PHE A 204 8.06 -12.54 -5.89
C PHE A 204 9.37 -12.38 -5.10
N HIS A 205 9.42 -12.91 -3.89
CA HIS A 205 10.67 -12.94 -3.11
C HIS A 205 11.77 -13.72 -3.83
N GLY A 206 11.42 -14.87 -4.40
CA GLY A 206 12.36 -15.67 -5.21
C GLY A 206 12.87 -14.91 -6.44
N LEU A 207 12.00 -14.15 -7.13
CA LEU A 207 12.38 -13.29 -8.25
C LEU A 207 13.40 -12.22 -7.83
N LEU A 208 13.20 -11.57 -6.69
CA LEU A 208 14.14 -10.58 -6.17
C LEU A 208 15.51 -11.20 -5.89
N LEU A 209 15.54 -12.37 -5.24
CA LEU A 209 16.79 -13.08 -4.96
C LEU A 209 17.49 -13.53 -6.24
N ALA A 210 16.75 -14.05 -7.21
CA ALA A 210 17.31 -14.47 -8.49
C ALA A 210 17.89 -13.26 -9.27
N SER A 211 17.17 -12.13 -9.25
CA SER A 211 17.62 -10.88 -9.91
C SER A 211 18.87 -10.27 -9.27
N ALA A 212 19.05 -10.44 -7.97
CA ALA A 212 20.21 -9.95 -7.23
C ALA A 212 21.39 -10.95 -7.23
N SER A 213 21.18 -12.18 -7.75
CA SER A 213 22.19 -13.23 -7.74
C SER A 213 23.34 -12.94 -8.72
N LYS A 214 24.54 -13.35 -8.32
CA LYS A 214 25.72 -13.33 -9.20
C LYS A 214 25.81 -14.59 -10.10
N ASP A 215 24.97 -15.60 -9.86
CA ASP A 215 24.89 -16.79 -10.72
C ASP A 215 24.16 -16.40 -12.03
N PRO A 216 24.82 -16.53 -13.18
CA PRO A 216 24.23 -16.20 -14.47
C PRO A 216 23.02 -17.07 -14.83
N ASN A 217 22.85 -18.25 -14.20
CA ASN A 217 21.74 -19.14 -14.42
C ASN A 217 20.55 -18.90 -13.47
N ALA A 218 20.70 -18.07 -12.44
CA ALA A 218 19.66 -17.86 -11.41
C ALA A 218 18.32 -17.43 -12.00
N MET A 219 18.33 -16.44 -12.90
CA MET A 219 17.10 -15.96 -13.56
C MET A 219 16.49 -16.99 -14.48
N LYS A 220 17.32 -17.78 -15.19
CA LYS A 220 16.79 -18.89 -16.02
C LYS A 220 16.14 -19.95 -15.16
N ALA A 221 16.80 -20.40 -14.10
CA ALA A 221 16.24 -21.40 -13.18
C ALA A 221 14.95 -20.90 -12.52
N PHE A 222 14.89 -19.61 -12.18
CA PHE A 222 13.67 -18.99 -11.65
C PHE A 222 12.53 -19.01 -12.69
N ALA A 223 12.79 -18.62 -13.92
CA ALA A 223 11.79 -18.60 -15.00
C ALA A 223 11.30 -20.02 -15.36
N ASP A 224 12.19 -21.02 -15.36
CA ASP A 224 11.82 -22.42 -15.58
C ASP A 224 10.86 -22.94 -14.47
N ALA A 225 11.02 -22.48 -13.24
CA ALA A 225 10.17 -22.82 -12.09
C ALA A 225 8.87 -21.98 -11.98
N ASN A 226 8.82 -20.82 -12.61
CA ASN A 226 7.70 -19.86 -12.56
C ASN A 226 7.35 -19.37 -13.97
N PRO A 227 6.76 -20.24 -14.81
CA PRO A 227 6.54 -19.94 -16.23
C PRO A 227 5.60 -18.76 -16.48
N GLU A 228 4.78 -18.37 -15.50
CA GLU A 228 3.91 -17.20 -15.58
C GLU A 228 4.66 -15.88 -15.79
N ILE A 229 5.96 -15.82 -15.48
CA ILE A 229 6.79 -14.63 -15.70
C ILE A 229 6.88 -14.24 -17.19
N ALA A 230 6.62 -15.19 -18.10
CA ALA A 230 6.71 -14.98 -19.53
C ALA A 230 5.81 -13.84 -20.01
N ALA A 231 4.58 -13.72 -19.49
CA ALA A 231 3.65 -12.66 -19.88
C ALA A 231 4.17 -11.25 -19.49
N PHE A 232 4.75 -11.13 -18.30
CA PHE A 232 5.38 -9.88 -17.88
C PHE A 232 6.64 -9.58 -18.69
N ALA A 233 7.47 -10.56 -18.97
CA ALA A 233 8.69 -10.41 -19.77
C ALA A 233 8.37 -9.99 -21.21
N ASP A 234 7.32 -10.56 -21.80
CA ASP A 234 6.85 -10.16 -23.12
C ASP A 234 6.36 -8.69 -23.13
N TRP A 235 5.53 -8.32 -22.16
CA TRP A 235 5.14 -6.93 -22.00
C TRP A 235 6.36 -5.98 -21.83
N ALA A 236 7.31 -6.34 -20.98
CA ALA A 236 8.48 -5.50 -20.73
C ALA A 236 9.33 -5.28 -21.99
N LYS A 237 9.33 -6.28 -22.90
CA LYS A 237 10.07 -6.25 -24.16
C LYS A 237 9.31 -5.52 -25.27
N THR A 238 7.99 -5.69 -25.35
CA THR A 238 7.20 -5.28 -26.54
C THR A 238 6.42 -3.99 -26.33
N ALA A 239 6.01 -3.67 -25.09
CA ALA A 239 5.25 -2.46 -24.82
C ALA A 239 6.07 -1.19 -25.13
N PRO A 240 5.47 -0.17 -25.74
CA PRO A 240 6.18 1.06 -26.07
C PRO A 240 6.69 1.77 -24.81
N TRP A 241 7.83 2.41 -24.89
CA TRP A 241 8.26 3.40 -23.92
C TRP A 241 7.58 4.73 -24.22
N THR A 242 7.22 5.46 -23.17
CA THR A 242 6.68 6.82 -23.25
C THR A 242 7.60 7.79 -22.52
N ALA A 243 7.43 9.09 -22.77
CA ALA A 243 8.25 10.12 -22.14
C ALA A 243 7.55 10.81 -20.95
N SER A 244 6.36 10.36 -20.56
CA SER A 244 5.55 11.00 -19.53
C SER A 244 4.79 10.01 -18.66
N TYR A 245 4.63 10.33 -17.37
CA TYR A 245 3.67 9.65 -16.50
C TYR A 245 2.22 9.85 -16.96
N ALA A 246 1.92 10.98 -17.63
CA ALA A 246 0.58 11.30 -18.12
C ALA A 246 0.10 10.40 -19.27
N GLU A 247 1.01 9.68 -19.90
CA GLU A 247 0.76 8.79 -21.03
C GLU A 247 0.67 7.31 -20.62
N GLU A 248 0.84 6.99 -19.33
CA GLU A 248 0.80 5.63 -18.83
C GLU A 248 -0.61 5.26 -18.32
N ALA A 249 -1.05 4.07 -18.69
CA ALA A 249 -2.13 3.39 -17.96
C ALA A 249 -1.58 2.77 -16.67
N TYR A 250 -2.38 2.73 -15.62
CA TYR A 250 -2.00 2.10 -14.35
C TYR A 250 -3.06 1.08 -13.93
N HIS A 251 -2.65 -0.12 -13.54
CA HIS A 251 -3.51 -1.25 -13.26
C HIS A 251 -3.42 -1.66 -11.79
N SER A 252 -4.56 -2.00 -11.17
CA SER A 252 -4.61 -2.50 -9.79
C SER A 252 -3.90 -3.85 -9.66
N LEU A 253 -3.93 -4.66 -10.72
CA LEU A 253 -3.46 -6.05 -10.83
C LEU A 253 -4.14 -7.01 -9.87
N ASN A 254 -4.15 -6.68 -8.57
CA ASN A 254 -4.85 -7.44 -7.54
C ASN A 254 -6.36 -7.33 -7.73
N SER A 255 -7.06 -8.39 -7.39
CA SER A 255 -8.51 -8.40 -7.37
C SER A 255 -9.03 -7.95 -6.02
N PHE A 256 -10.19 -7.32 -6.05
CA PHE A 256 -10.92 -6.87 -4.86
C PHE A 256 -12.38 -7.27 -4.99
N ILE A 257 -13.10 -7.24 -3.90
CA ILE A 257 -14.54 -7.47 -3.91
C ILE A 257 -15.24 -6.13 -3.62
N PHE A 258 -16.08 -5.73 -4.54
CA PHE A 258 -17.02 -4.64 -4.34
C PHE A 258 -18.34 -5.21 -3.86
N THR A 259 -18.91 -4.63 -2.79
CA THR A 259 -20.20 -5.01 -2.24
C THR A 259 -21.20 -3.89 -2.50
N ASP A 260 -22.24 -4.14 -3.27
CA ASP A 260 -23.27 -3.17 -3.61
C ASP A 260 -24.21 -2.85 -2.45
N GLY A 261 -25.18 -1.95 -2.67
CA GLY A 261 -26.15 -1.52 -1.66
C GLY A 261 -27.12 -2.62 -1.23
N SER A 262 -27.29 -3.69 -2.01
CA SER A 262 -28.12 -4.86 -1.68
C SER A 262 -27.33 -5.97 -0.95
N GLY A 263 -26.00 -5.83 -0.86
CA GLY A 263 -25.11 -6.83 -0.30
C GLY A 263 -24.57 -7.82 -1.33
N GLY A 264 -24.81 -7.59 -2.62
CA GLY A 264 -24.22 -8.39 -3.71
C GLY A 264 -22.73 -8.11 -3.88
N ASP A 265 -21.94 -9.18 -4.03
CA ASP A 265 -20.49 -9.11 -4.20
C ASP A 265 -20.09 -9.20 -5.67
N HIS A 266 -19.16 -8.35 -6.07
CA HIS A 266 -18.58 -8.30 -7.41
C HIS A 266 -17.06 -8.36 -7.29
N ALA A 267 -16.44 -9.42 -7.83
CA ALA A 267 -14.98 -9.45 -7.95
C ALA A 267 -14.56 -8.50 -9.08
N VAL A 268 -13.61 -7.62 -8.79
CA VAL A 268 -13.21 -6.55 -9.70
C VAL A 268 -11.70 -6.33 -9.73
N ARG A 269 -11.24 -5.77 -10.86
CA ARG A 269 -9.97 -5.03 -10.99
C ARG A 269 -10.28 -3.65 -11.55
N TRP A 270 -9.38 -2.70 -11.40
CA TRP A 270 -9.53 -1.38 -12.01
C TRP A 270 -8.25 -0.90 -12.66
N SER A 271 -8.42 0.02 -13.60
CA SER A 271 -7.34 0.68 -14.30
C SER A 271 -7.59 2.19 -14.38
N LEU A 272 -6.54 2.96 -14.33
CA LEU A 272 -6.52 4.38 -14.69
C LEU A 272 -6.03 4.48 -16.13
N LEU A 273 -6.90 4.88 -17.05
CA LEU A 273 -6.59 5.03 -18.46
C LEU A 273 -6.32 6.50 -18.77
N PRO A 274 -5.16 6.86 -19.34
CA PRO A 274 -4.80 8.25 -19.58
C PRO A 274 -5.69 8.88 -20.64
N ALA A 275 -6.05 10.16 -20.46
CA ALA A 275 -6.68 10.94 -21.51
C ALA A 275 -5.65 11.37 -22.58
N ALA A 276 -4.39 11.51 -22.21
CA ALA A 276 -3.29 11.77 -23.14
C ALA A 276 -3.01 10.51 -23.97
N GLN A 277 -2.87 10.67 -25.28
CA GLN A 277 -2.48 9.57 -26.17
C GLN A 277 -1.02 9.19 -25.91
N PRO A 278 -0.71 7.90 -25.68
CA PRO A 278 0.68 7.45 -25.56
C PRO A 278 1.48 7.74 -26.83
N VAL A 279 2.62 8.39 -26.67
CA VAL A 279 3.54 8.65 -27.77
C VAL A 279 4.75 7.75 -27.60
N PRO A 280 4.89 6.70 -28.45
CA PRO A 280 6.04 5.80 -28.38
C PRO A 280 7.35 6.55 -28.61
N VAL A 281 8.34 6.29 -27.74
CA VAL A 281 9.69 6.87 -27.84
C VAL A 281 10.68 5.71 -27.78
N ALA A 282 11.74 5.76 -28.60
CA ALA A 282 12.80 4.77 -28.49
C ALA A 282 13.56 4.92 -27.16
N GLN A 283 13.86 3.82 -26.47
CA GLN A 283 14.59 3.86 -25.20
C GLN A 283 15.92 4.62 -25.34
N ALA A 284 16.65 4.42 -26.42
CA ALA A 284 17.90 5.12 -26.71
C ALA A 284 17.75 6.66 -26.79
N ASP A 285 16.56 7.17 -27.12
CA ASP A 285 16.28 8.61 -27.12
C ASP A 285 15.90 9.11 -25.71
N LEU A 286 15.29 8.25 -24.89
CA LEU A 286 15.07 8.57 -23.46
C LEU A 286 16.38 8.59 -22.67
N GLU A 287 17.34 7.73 -22.99
CA GLU A 287 18.66 7.68 -22.36
C GLU A 287 19.50 8.96 -22.60
N LYS A 288 19.20 9.69 -23.68
CA LYS A 288 19.81 11.01 -23.97
C LYS A 288 19.23 12.15 -23.14
N ARG A 289 18.09 11.92 -22.47
CA ARG A 289 17.47 12.91 -21.59
C ARG A 289 18.17 12.90 -20.22
N GLY A 290 17.93 13.93 -19.44
CA GLY A 290 18.44 13.97 -18.06
C GLY A 290 17.87 12.82 -17.20
N PRO A 291 18.51 12.49 -16.06
CA PRO A 291 18.12 11.37 -15.22
C PRO A 291 16.70 11.48 -14.65
N ASP A 292 16.16 12.70 -14.55
CA ASP A 292 14.87 13.02 -13.93
C ASP A 292 13.86 13.58 -14.95
N PHE A 293 13.93 13.13 -16.21
CA PHE A 293 13.11 13.72 -17.28
C PHE A 293 11.59 13.51 -17.06
N LEU A 294 11.17 12.44 -16.41
CA LEU A 294 9.75 12.20 -16.13
C LEU A 294 9.18 13.19 -15.09
N GLU A 295 9.97 13.53 -14.08
CA GLU A 295 9.60 14.56 -13.13
C GLU A 295 9.53 15.93 -13.80
N GLN A 296 10.53 16.27 -14.59
CA GLN A 296 10.60 17.54 -15.31
C GLN A 296 9.43 17.67 -16.31
N GLU A 297 9.15 16.60 -17.04
CA GLU A 297 8.08 16.57 -18.03
C GLU A 297 6.70 16.74 -17.37
N ILE A 298 6.36 15.96 -16.34
CA ILE A 298 5.03 16.05 -15.72
C ILE A 298 4.81 17.42 -15.05
N ARG A 299 5.84 18.00 -14.44
CA ARG A 299 5.78 19.36 -13.90
C ARG A 299 5.53 20.39 -15.00
N GLN A 300 6.26 20.27 -16.10
CA GLN A 300 6.11 21.17 -17.23
C GLN A 300 4.74 21.02 -17.88
N ARG A 301 4.29 19.79 -18.10
CA ARG A 301 2.99 19.47 -18.70
C ARG A 301 1.84 20.06 -17.88
N VAL A 302 1.81 19.88 -16.57
CA VAL A 302 0.76 20.47 -15.73
C VAL A 302 0.80 21.99 -15.76
N ARG A 303 1.97 22.62 -15.80
CA ARG A 303 2.09 24.09 -15.88
C ARG A 303 1.61 24.67 -17.22
N THR A 304 1.85 23.97 -18.34
CA THR A 304 1.61 24.53 -19.69
C THR A 304 0.34 24.03 -20.34
N ALA A 305 -0.03 22.76 -20.12
CA ALA A 305 -1.21 22.12 -20.68
C ALA A 305 -2.36 21.98 -19.64
N GLY A 306 -2.12 22.36 -18.38
CA GLY A 306 -3.12 22.29 -17.31
C GLY A 306 -3.27 20.87 -16.73
N GLU A 307 -4.45 20.63 -16.17
CA GLU A 307 -4.79 19.38 -15.48
C GLU A 307 -4.58 18.14 -16.34
N GLN A 308 -4.02 17.07 -15.75
CA GLN A 308 -3.88 15.78 -16.41
C GLN A 308 -4.94 14.81 -15.90
N ARG A 309 -5.51 14.00 -16.81
CA ARG A 309 -6.72 13.22 -16.54
C ARG A 309 -6.55 11.74 -16.86
N TRP A 310 -7.12 10.89 -16.00
CA TRP A 310 -7.24 9.44 -16.21
C TRP A 310 -8.66 9.02 -15.92
N THR A 311 -9.28 8.28 -16.84
CA THR A 311 -10.55 7.59 -16.55
C THR A 311 -10.28 6.37 -15.70
N MET A 312 -10.96 6.23 -14.56
CA MET A 312 -10.96 4.99 -13.79
C MET A 312 -12.03 4.05 -14.35
N GLU A 313 -11.57 2.93 -14.88
CA GLU A 313 -12.44 1.83 -15.34
C GLU A 313 -12.35 0.66 -14.37
N VAL A 314 -13.51 0.17 -13.94
CA VAL A 314 -13.65 -1.05 -13.15
C VAL A 314 -14.06 -2.19 -14.09
N THR A 315 -13.24 -3.25 -14.12
CA THR A 315 -13.53 -4.50 -14.82
C THR A 315 -14.14 -5.50 -13.84
N VAL A 316 -15.30 -6.05 -14.18
CA VAL A 316 -16.01 -7.03 -13.37
C VAL A 316 -15.66 -8.43 -13.87
N ALA A 317 -15.25 -9.30 -12.94
CA ALA A 317 -14.92 -10.69 -13.22
C ALA A 317 -16.16 -11.53 -13.56
N ASP A 318 -15.96 -12.54 -14.38
CA ASP A 318 -16.87 -13.70 -14.43
C ASP A 318 -16.48 -14.73 -13.36
N SER A 319 -17.38 -15.68 -13.10
CA SER A 319 -17.19 -16.69 -12.03
C SER A 319 -15.97 -17.61 -12.24
N THR A 320 -15.43 -17.68 -13.45
CA THR A 320 -14.26 -18.52 -13.80
C THR A 320 -12.95 -17.74 -13.87
N ASP A 321 -12.99 -16.44 -13.66
CA ASP A 321 -11.77 -15.63 -13.74
C ASP A 321 -10.86 -15.84 -12.54
N PRO A 322 -9.52 -15.85 -12.76
CA PRO A 322 -8.55 -16.06 -11.68
C PRO A 322 -8.45 -14.79 -10.80
N THR A 323 -9.20 -14.76 -9.70
CA THR A 323 -9.19 -13.64 -8.75
C THR A 323 -7.97 -13.66 -7.83
N ALA A 324 -7.40 -14.85 -7.58
CA ALA A 324 -6.24 -15.03 -6.70
C ALA A 324 -4.87 -14.87 -7.40
N ASP A 325 -4.85 -14.70 -8.72
CA ASP A 325 -3.61 -14.73 -9.51
C ASP A 325 -3.41 -13.44 -10.31
N PRO A 326 -2.60 -12.48 -9.84
CA PRO A 326 -2.35 -11.22 -10.54
C PRO A 326 -1.41 -11.36 -11.75
N SER A 327 -0.78 -12.52 -11.95
CA SER A 327 0.05 -12.79 -13.13
C SER A 327 -0.79 -13.11 -14.38
N LYS A 328 -2.09 -13.32 -14.22
CA LYS A 328 -3.02 -13.62 -15.31
C LYS A 328 -3.90 -12.43 -15.61
N ALA A 329 -3.86 -11.98 -16.86
CA ALA A 329 -4.86 -11.07 -17.38
C ALA A 329 -6.24 -11.76 -17.42
N TRP A 330 -7.30 -11.00 -17.13
CA TRP A 330 -8.64 -11.49 -17.39
C TRP A 330 -8.95 -11.44 -18.90
N PRO A 331 -9.80 -12.34 -19.40
CA PRO A 331 -10.15 -12.35 -20.82
C PRO A 331 -10.69 -11.00 -21.30
N GLN A 332 -10.38 -10.64 -22.54
CA GLN A 332 -10.96 -9.47 -23.18
C GLN A 332 -12.48 -9.61 -23.29
N GLY A 333 -13.19 -8.48 -23.28
CA GLY A 333 -14.66 -8.46 -23.37
C GLY A 333 -15.39 -8.61 -22.04
N ARG A 334 -14.67 -8.63 -20.90
CA ARG A 334 -15.29 -8.48 -19.57
C ARG A 334 -16.02 -7.14 -19.48
N ARG A 335 -17.10 -7.12 -18.71
CA ARG A 335 -17.84 -5.88 -18.44
C ARG A 335 -16.89 -4.87 -17.77
N THR A 336 -16.74 -3.71 -18.41
CA THR A 336 -16.04 -2.55 -17.83
C THR A 336 -17.03 -1.42 -17.55
N VAL A 337 -16.78 -0.70 -16.46
CA VAL A 337 -17.62 0.42 -16.03
C VAL A 337 -16.70 1.61 -15.73
N PRO A 338 -16.77 2.70 -16.48
CA PRO A 338 -16.09 3.94 -16.14
C PRO A 338 -16.78 4.57 -14.93
N VAL A 339 -16.08 4.62 -13.80
CA VAL A 339 -16.65 5.04 -12.51
C VAL A 339 -16.29 6.48 -12.12
N GLY A 340 -15.36 7.09 -12.82
CA GLY A 340 -14.95 8.48 -12.57
C GLY A 340 -13.65 8.84 -13.28
N THR A 341 -13.16 10.04 -12.99
CA THR A 341 -11.93 10.59 -13.56
C THR A 341 -11.00 11.11 -12.46
N LEU A 342 -9.77 10.62 -12.42
CA LEU A 342 -8.71 11.24 -11.63
C LEU A 342 -8.23 12.48 -12.39
N VAL A 343 -8.25 13.63 -11.73
CA VAL A 343 -7.78 14.92 -12.25
C VAL A 343 -6.61 15.38 -11.42
N VAL A 344 -5.41 15.34 -11.97
CA VAL A 344 -4.18 15.82 -11.34
C VAL A 344 -4.00 17.28 -11.65
N GLN A 345 -3.96 18.11 -10.61
CA GLN A 345 -4.00 19.57 -10.72
C GLN A 345 -2.66 20.22 -10.38
N ARG A 346 -1.88 19.64 -9.47
CA ARG A 346 -0.58 20.15 -9.06
C ARG A 346 0.42 19.05 -8.88
N ILE A 347 1.68 19.37 -9.16
CA ILE A 347 2.84 18.50 -8.99
C ILE A 347 3.79 19.16 -7.99
N GLU A 348 4.23 18.41 -7.00
CA GLU A 348 5.07 18.89 -5.90
C GLU A 348 6.27 17.95 -5.69
N PRO A 349 7.46 18.44 -5.29
CA PRO A 349 8.59 17.57 -4.95
C PRO A 349 8.18 16.60 -3.82
N GLU A 350 8.64 15.34 -3.89
CA GLU A 350 8.31 14.38 -2.82
C GLU A 350 8.84 14.84 -1.47
N ARG A 351 10.06 15.38 -1.42
CA ARG A 351 10.73 15.77 -0.18
C ARG A 351 9.87 16.67 0.71
N ASP A 352 9.16 17.59 0.08
CA ASP A 352 8.35 18.61 0.77
C ASP A 352 6.85 18.41 0.56
N GLY A 353 6.48 17.56 -0.39
CA GLY A 353 5.11 17.32 -0.80
C GLY A 353 4.30 16.48 0.18
N PRO A 354 2.97 16.58 0.09
CA PRO A 354 2.04 15.94 1.02
C PRO A 354 2.04 14.41 0.91
N CYS A 355 2.47 13.83 -0.20
CA CYS A 355 2.50 12.37 -0.39
C CYS A 355 3.68 11.69 0.31
N ARG A 356 4.69 12.45 0.76
CA ARG A 356 5.90 11.91 1.40
C ARG A 356 5.58 10.96 2.53
N ASP A 357 4.71 11.39 3.43
CA ASP A 357 4.45 10.67 4.68
C ASP A 357 3.20 9.78 4.61
N ILE A 358 2.64 9.59 3.40
CA ILE A 358 1.53 8.68 3.18
C ILE A 358 2.03 7.24 2.97
N ASN A 359 1.41 6.29 3.68
CA ASN A 359 1.50 4.87 3.34
C ASN A 359 0.34 4.51 2.40
N PHE A 360 0.64 4.28 1.12
CA PHE A 360 -0.35 3.87 0.12
C PHE A 360 -0.67 2.37 0.24
N ASP A 361 -1.07 1.95 1.44
CA ASP A 361 -1.44 0.58 1.76
C ASP A 361 -2.74 0.19 1.03
N PRO A 362 -2.71 -0.78 0.10
CA PRO A 362 -3.88 -1.15 -0.69
C PRO A 362 -4.98 -1.88 0.11
N THR A 363 -4.77 -2.12 1.40
CA THR A 363 -5.79 -2.68 2.29
C THR A 363 -6.54 -1.63 3.12
N VAL A 364 -6.18 -0.35 2.98
CA VAL A 364 -6.99 0.77 3.51
C VAL A 364 -8.10 1.05 2.52
N LEU A 365 -9.27 0.50 2.82
CA LEU A 365 -10.42 0.43 1.93
C LEU A 365 -11.67 1.01 2.61
N PRO A 366 -12.52 1.75 1.88
CA PRO A 366 -13.79 2.22 2.42
C PRO A 366 -14.81 1.08 2.53
N PRO A 367 -15.86 1.22 3.37
CA PRO A 367 -16.97 0.27 3.42
C PRO A 367 -17.55 0.04 2.01
N GLY A 368 -17.76 -1.23 1.64
CA GLY A 368 -18.19 -1.62 0.29
C GLY A 368 -17.05 -2.04 -0.64
N ILE A 369 -15.80 -1.97 -0.17
CA ILE A 369 -14.63 -2.55 -0.84
C ILE A 369 -13.89 -3.44 0.15
N ARG A 370 -13.50 -4.65 -0.24
CA ARG A 370 -12.66 -5.55 0.54
C ARG A 370 -11.67 -6.30 -0.35
N VAL A 371 -10.62 -6.84 0.25
CA VAL A 371 -9.68 -7.73 -0.46
C VAL A 371 -10.39 -9.00 -0.91
N SER A 372 -9.90 -9.59 -2.01
CA SER A 372 -10.33 -10.92 -2.50
C SER A 372 -9.50 -12.03 -1.83
N ASP A 373 -9.47 -13.18 -2.47
CA ASP A 373 -8.60 -14.33 -2.17
C ASP A 373 -7.16 -14.17 -2.70
N ASP A 374 -6.85 -13.06 -3.38
CA ASP A 374 -5.49 -12.71 -3.81
C ASP A 374 -4.57 -12.55 -2.58
N PRO A 375 -3.46 -13.31 -2.49
CA PRO A 375 -2.56 -13.23 -1.35
C PRO A 375 -1.71 -11.96 -1.29
N PHE A 376 -1.62 -11.21 -2.39
CA PHE A 376 -0.74 -10.04 -2.47
C PHE A 376 -1.20 -8.84 -1.64
N PRO A 377 -2.46 -8.42 -1.60
CA PRO A 377 -2.86 -7.26 -0.80
C PRO A 377 -2.42 -7.36 0.67
N ALA A 378 -2.65 -8.50 1.32
CA ALA A 378 -2.24 -8.73 2.71
C ALA A 378 -0.70 -8.74 2.88
N ALA A 379 0.03 -9.41 1.95
CA ALA A 379 1.48 -9.44 1.95
C ALA A 379 2.06 -8.03 1.72
N ARG A 380 1.49 -7.28 0.77
CA ARG A 380 1.89 -5.89 0.49
C ARG A 380 1.68 -4.99 1.70
N SER A 381 0.52 -5.06 2.35
CA SER A 381 0.21 -4.25 3.54
C SER A 381 1.30 -4.40 4.61
N SER A 382 1.68 -5.63 4.94
CA SER A 382 2.71 -5.89 5.95
C SER A 382 4.10 -5.36 5.57
N VAL A 383 4.51 -5.50 4.30
CA VAL A 383 5.77 -4.97 3.77
C VAL A 383 5.75 -3.44 3.70
N TYR A 384 4.64 -2.86 3.27
CA TYR A 384 4.44 -1.40 3.23
C TYR A 384 4.53 -0.81 4.63
N ARG A 385 3.92 -1.45 5.63
CA ARG A 385 4.03 -1.04 7.03
C ARG A 385 5.49 -1.06 7.50
N LYS A 386 6.22 -2.15 7.25
CA LYS A 386 7.64 -2.25 7.61
C LYS A 386 8.49 -1.18 6.94
N SER A 387 8.29 -0.96 5.63
CA SER A 387 8.99 0.10 4.89
C SER A 387 8.64 1.50 5.42
N TYR A 388 7.37 1.72 5.81
CA TYR A 388 6.90 2.96 6.39
C TYR A 388 7.54 3.24 7.75
N ASP A 389 7.56 2.26 8.64
CA ASP A 389 8.15 2.39 9.98
C ASP A 389 9.65 2.68 9.90
N LEU A 390 10.37 2.02 8.98
CA LEU A 390 11.80 2.28 8.76
C LEU A 390 12.04 3.73 8.29
N ARG A 391 11.37 4.16 7.20
CA ARG A 391 11.62 5.50 6.64
C ARG A 391 11.15 6.64 7.55
N THR A 392 10.13 6.43 8.38
CA THR A 392 9.69 7.44 9.34
C THR A 392 10.64 7.54 10.54
N ALA A 393 11.21 6.43 10.99
CA ALA A 393 12.29 6.46 11.99
C ALA A 393 13.53 7.19 11.47
N GLU A 394 13.77 7.17 10.17
CA GLU A 394 14.90 7.83 9.48
C GLU A 394 14.56 9.26 9.01
N ALA A 395 13.38 9.78 9.28
CA ALA A 395 12.91 11.07 8.74
C ALA A 395 13.82 12.26 9.11
N LYS A 396 14.55 12.19 10.22
CA LYS A 396 15.55 13.19 10.64
C LYS A 396 16.71 13.29 9.65
N ASP A 397 17.06 12.20 8.97
CA ASP A 397 18.16 12.12 8.01
C ASP A 397 17.75 12.53 6.60
N TYR A 398 16.43 12.73 6.40
CA TYR A 398 15.83 13.25 5.17
C TYR A 398 14.82 14.37 5.53
N PRO A 399 15.29 15.50 6.10
CA PRO A 399 14.41 16.57 6.55
C PRO A 399 13.70 17.27 5.39
N ARG A 400 12.50 17.83 5.65
CA ARG A 400 11.86 18.79 4.74
C ARG A 400 12.74 20.04 4.61
N THR A 401 12.64 20.73 3.47
CA THR A 401 13.29 22.03 3.33
C THR A 401 12.64 23.04 4.27
N GLU A 402 13.43 24.01 4.78
CA GLU A 402 12.92 24.95 5.81
C GLU A 402 11.72 25.78 5.35
N SER A 403 11.60 26.02 4.04
CA SER A 403 10.49 26.76 3.44
C SER A 403 9.15 26.01 3.45
N SER A 404 9.14 24.71 3.74
CA SER A 404 7.96 23.85 3.72
C SER A 404 7.51 23.40 5.11
N LYS A 405 8.07 23.95 6.18
CA LYS A 405 7.53 23.72 7.53
C LYS A 405 6.19 24.45 7.66
N PRO A 406 5.12 23.77 8.12
CA PRO A 406 3.81 24.37 8.31
C PRO A 406 3.82 25.47 9.38
#